data_99cdf00fb24637de1e71861a2b3729a2
#
_entry.id   99cdf00fb24637de1e71861a2b3729a2
#
_cell.length_a   1.000
_cell.length_b   1.000
_cell.length_c   1.000
_cell.angle_alpha   90.00
_cell.angle_beta   90.00
_cell.angle_gamma   90.00
#
_symmetry.space_group_name_H-M   'P 1'
#
loop_
_entity.id
_entity.type
_entity.pdbx_description
1 polymer ?
#
loop_
_entity_poly.entity_id
_entity_poly.type
_entity_poly.pdbx_seq_one_letter_code
_entity_poly.pdbx_strand_id
1 'polypeptide(L)'
;AKIQYTVDMRNPYFIDTVYYHGFSKRTLQIMNMSRRRSLISPGEQFNVTDLDGERTRISTLLRNVGCYYFRPDYLTYQADTTLVPGGHVTMRMVPAPGMPAVAEKPFYVGKRAFYLYGKQGQAPNDSMDYKGLRIYYHDKLRVRPNMVYRWLNYQAYRQKRQVQDSTGISRRRSMQNLYSLYRQTRVQERLNNVGIFRYLEMQYTPRDTTFVCDTLDVNIHAALDK
;
A
#
# COMPACT_ATOMS: atom_id res chain seq x y z
N ALA A 1 44.70 -21.08 -18.44
CA ALA A 1 44.96 -19.84 -17.71
C ALA A 1 44.28 -19.95 -16.35
N LYS A 2 44.99 -19.76 -15.23
CA LYS A 2 44.39 -19.62 -13.91
C LYS A 2 44.20 -18.13 -13.67
N ILE A 3 42.96 -17.70 -13.35
CA ILE A 3 42.64 -16.34 -12.95
C ILE A 3 42.61 -16.32 -11.43
N GLN A 4 43.43 -15.49 -10.81
CA GLN A 4 43.48 -15.32 -9.36
C GLN A 4 42.92 -13.94 -9.03
N TYR A 5 41.89 -13.88 -8.18
CA TYR A 5 41.33 -12.65 -7.65
C TYR A 5 41.90 -12.42 -6.26
N THR A 6 42.48 -11.23 -6.05
CA THR A 6 42.87 -10.77 -4.69
C THR A 6 41.83 -9.77 -4.23
N VAL A 7 41.11 -10.05 -3.17
CA VAL A 7 40.10 -9.18 -2.58
C VAL A 7 40.64 -8.63 -1.27
N ASP A 8 40.80 -7.32 -1.20
CA ASP A 8 41.11 -6.60 0.04
C ASP A 8 39.79 -6.23 0.74
N MET A 9 39.49 -6.94 1.81
CA MET A 9 38.27 -6.68 2.61
C MET A 9 38.59 -5.61 3.66
N ARG A 10 38.03 -4.40 3.46
CA ARG A 10 38.09 -3.33 4.45
C ARG A 10 37.20 -3.68 5.66
N ASN A 11 37.48 -3.00 6.79
CA ASN A 11 36.64 -3.12 7.98
C ASN A 11 35.17 -2.74 7.68
N PRO A 12 34.18 -3.51 8.15
CA PRO A 12 32.79 -3.17 7.96
C PRO A 12 32.42 -1.87 8.68
N TYR A 13 31.47 -1.15 8.11
CA TYR A 13 30.84 0.00 8.78
C TYR A 13 29.65 -0.47 9.62
N PHE A 14 29.46 0.14 10.78
CA PHE A 14 28.32 -0.10 11.66
C PHE A 14 27.42 1.14 11.74
N ILE A 15 26.12 0.94 11.81
CA ILE A 15 25.16 2.03 11.93
C ILE A 15 25.23 2.60 13.35
N ASP A 16 25.52 3.88 13.47
CA ASP A 16 25.49 4.59 14.75
C ASP A 16 24.08 5.05 15.07
N THR A 17 23.48 5.83 14.17
CA THR A 17 22.16 6.40 14.37
C THR A 17 21.40 6.51 13.05
N VAL A 18 20.05 6.37 13.12
CA VAL A 18 19.15 6.51 11.98
C VAL A 18 18.17 7.66 12.24
N TYR A 19 18.12 8.62 11.33
CA TYR A 19 17.20 9.76 11.39
C TYR A 19 16.26 9.77 10.18
N TYR A 20 15.02 10.25 10.39
CA TYR A 20 14.08 10.57 9.33
C TYR A 20 13.95 12.09 9.22
N HIS A 21 14.17 12.65 8.04
CA HIS A 21 14.15 14.09 7.84
C HIS A 21 13.56 14.46 6.47
N GLY A 22 12.98 15.68 6.38
CA GLY A 22 12.50 16.22 5.10
C GLY A 22 11.11 15.77 4.66
N PHE A 23 10.45 14.89 5.39
CA PHE A 23 9.07 14.46 5.12
C PHE A 23 8.05 15.35 5.85
N SER A 24 6.77 15.23 5.45
CA SER A 24 5.67 15.90 6.15
C SER A 24 5.60 15.46 7.62
N LYS A 25 5.07 16.33 8.47
CA LYS A 25 4.91 16.08 9.91
C LYS A 25 4.16 14.78 10.21
N ARG A 26 3.11 14.48 9.40
CA ARG A 26 2.33 13.24 9.50
C ARG A 26 3.17 12.02 9.16
N THR A 27 3.91 12.06 8.06
CA THR A 27 4.79 10.96 7.61
C THR A 27 5.87 10.68 8.63
N LEU A 28 6.55 11.71 9.15
CA LEU A 28 7.56 11.57 10.21
C LEU A 28 6.99 10.90 11.47
N GLN A 29 5.79 11.28 11.90
CA GLN A 29 5.14 10.65 13.05
C GLN A 29 4.91 9.15 12.81
N ILE A 30 4.40 8.77 11.63
CA ILE A 30 4.14 7.36 11.28
C ILE A 30 5.44 6.56 11.23
N MET A 31 6.48 7.10 10.59
CA MET A 31 7.79 6.45 10.50
C MET A 31 8.41 6.25 11.90
N ASN A 32 8.40 7.28 12.74
CA ASN A 32 8.94 7.21 14.12
C ASN A 32 8.16 6.20 14.99
N MET A 33 6.83 6.13 14.89
CA MET A 33 6.01 5.13 15.61
C MET A 33 6.36 3.70 15.19
N SER A 34 6.84 3.50 13.96
CA SER A 34 7.21 2.18 13.43
C SER A 34 8.68 1.80 13.65
N ARG A 35 9.47 2.67 14.28
CA ARG A 35 10.93 2.54 14.42
C ARG A 35 11.38 1.21 15.05
N ARG A 36 10.61 0.67 15.99
CA ARG A 36 10.90 -0.63 16.63
C ARG A 36 10.88 -1.84 15.67
N ARG A 37 10.34 -1.64 14.45
CA ARG A 37 10.27 -2.66 13.40
C ARG A 37 11.22 -2.36 12.24
N SER A 38 12.14 -1.42 12.42
CA SER A 38 13.14 -1.07 11.41
C SER A 38 14.04 -2.26 11.15
N LEU A 39 14.44 -2.42 9.89
CA LEU A 39 15.44 -3.40 9.45
C LEU A 39 16.86 -2.84 9.58
N ILE A 40 16.98 -1.56 9.93
CA ILE A 40 18.25 -0.87 10.15
C ILE A 40 18.22 -0.28 11.56
N SER A 41 19.11 -0.74 12.43
CA SER A 41 19.16 -0.32 13.83
C SER A 41 20.58 0.07 14.23
N PRO A 42 20.73 0.97 15.22
CA PRO A 42 22.04 1.28 15.77
C PRO A 42 22.77 0.01 16.26
N GLY A 43 24.05 -0.10 15.94
CA GLY A 43 24.91 -1.25 16.26
C GLY A 43 24.91 -2.37 15.21
N GLU A 44 24.01 -2.33 14.23
CA GLU A 44 23.99 -3.30 13.13
C GLU A 44 25.00 -2.93 12.04
N GLN A 45 25.51 -3.94 11.34
CA GLN A 45 26.41 -3.73 10.22
C GLN A 45 25.68 -3.05 9.07
N PHE A 46 26.31 -2.06 8.44
CA PHE A 46 25.80 -1.41 7.24
C PHE A 46 25.66 -2.44 6.11
N ASN A 47 24.45 -2.63 5.63
CA ASN A 47 24.11 -3.56 4.55
C ASN A 47 23.10 -2.93 3.57
N VAL A 48 23.43 -2.93 2.30
CA VAL A 48 22.58 -2.35 1.24
C VAL A 48 21.24 -3.09 1.13
N THR A 49 21.25 -4.41 1.32
CA THR A 49 20.01 -5.22 1.26
C THR A 49 19.02 -4.81 2.35
N ASP A 50 19.49 -4.52 3.56
CA ASP A 50 18.64 -4.07 4.67
C ASP A 50 18.11 -2.66 4.43
N LEU A 51 18.90 -1.80 3.78
CA LEU A 51 18.45 -0.46 3.37
C LEU A 51 17.31 -0.53 2.35
N ASP A 52 17.41 -1.40 1.35
CA ASP A 52 16.35 -1.59 0.35
C ASP A 52 15.11 -2.27 0.96
N GLY A 53 15.33 -3.21 1.87
CA GLY A 53 14.27 -3.79 2.68
C GLY A 53 13.52 -2.74 3.50
N GLU A 54 14.24 -1.82 4.14
CA GLU A 54 13.66 -0.74 4.92
C GLU A 54 12.87 0.27 4.05
N ARG A 55 13.38 0.63 2.85
CA ARG A 55 12.62 1.41 1.87
C ARG A 55 11.27 0.77 1.55
N THR A 56 11.29 -0.53 1.27
CA THR A 56 10.10 -1.33 0.95
C THR A 56 9.14 -1.39 2.15
N ARG A 57 9.67 -1.60 3.35
CA ARG A 57 8.91 -1.62 4.60
C ARG A 57 8.20 -0.29 4.86
N ILE A 58 8.93 0.83 4.78
CA ILE A 58 8.37 2.17 4.99
C ILE A 58 7.34 2.52 3.91
N SER A 59 7.62 2.21 2.64
CA SER A 59 6.66 2.40 1.56
C SER A 59 5.36 1.63 1.82
N THR A 60 5.46 0.37 2.20
CA THR A 60 4.31 -0.47 2.55
C THR A 60 3.53 0.10 3.74
N LEU A 61 4.25 0.56 4.78
CA LEU A 61 3.65 1.19 5.94
C LEU A 61 2.84 2.43 5.55
N LEU A 62 3.43 3.34 4.77
CA LEU A 62 2.77 4.59 4.34
C LEU A 62 1.58 4.30 3.41
N ARG A 63 1.69 3.35 2.52
CA ARG A 63 0.57 2.90 1.68
C ARG A 63 -0.55 2.27 2.51
N ASN A 64 -0.26 1.65 3.63
CA ASN A 64 -1.28 1.10 4.53
C ASN A 64 -2.04 2.15 5.34
N VAL A 65 -1.51 3.37 5.41
CA VAL A 65 -2.13 4.52 6.08
C VAL A 65 -2.58 5.63 5.12
N GLY A 66 -2.84 5.25 3.87
CA GLY A 66 -3.50 6.11 2.88
C GLY A 66 -2.61 6.65 1.77
N CYS A 67 -1.29 6.64 1.86
CA CYS A 67 -0.40 7.22 0.86
C CYS A 67 -0.32 6.35 -0.40
N TYR A 68 -1.37 6.36 -1.22
CA TYR A 68 -1.53 5.48 -2.38
C TYR A 68 -0.37 5.54 -3.37
N TYR A 69 0.11 6.75 -3.67
CA TYR A 69 1.18 6.97 -4.65
C TYR A 69 2.59 6.82 -4.08
N PHE A 70 2.72 6.50 -2.79
CA PHE A 70 4.05 6.35 -2.20
C PHE A 70 4.78 5.13 -2.75
N ARG A 71 6.08 5.30 -3.12
CA ARG A 71 6.94 4.26 -3.69
C ARG A 71 8.24 4.14 -2.90
N PRO A 72 8.91 2.97 -2.91
CA PRO A 72 10.23 2.81 -2.27
C PRO A 72 11.28 3.78 -2.82
N ASP A 73 11.22 4.09 -4.12
CA ASP A 73 12.15 4.99 -4.82
C ASP A 73 12.08 6.45 -4.35
N TYR A 74 11.02 6.81 -3.61
CA TYR A 74 10.89 8.14 -2.99
C TYR A 74 11.66 8.27 -1.67
N LEU A 75 12.32 7.19 -1.24
CA LEU A 75 13.18 7.16 -0.06
C LEU A 75 14.63 7.03 -0.50
N THR A 76 15.46 7.96 -0.03
CA THR A 76 16.91 7.87 -0.23
C THR A 76 17.64 8.00 1.09
N TYR A 77 18.90 7.60 1.11
CA TYR A 77 19.74 7.66 2.28
C TYR A 77 20.88 8.63 2.04
N GLN A 78 21.20 9.39 3.08
CA GLN A 78 22.43 10.14 3.22
C GLN A 78 23.21 9.49 4.36
N ALA A 79 24.42 9.00 4.04
CA ALA A 79 25.32 8.38 4.99
C ALA A 79 26.45 9.36 5.32
N ASP A 80 26.70 9.58 6.59
CA ASP A 80 27.78 10.43 7.08
C ASP A 80 28.73 9.60 7.94
N THR A 81 29.97 9.45 7.45
CA THR A 81 31.04 8.71 8.12
C THR A 81 32.01 9.61 8.88
N THR A 82 31.80 10.94 8.81
CA THR A 82 32.71 11.92 9.43
C THR A 82 32.31 12.31 10.85
N LEU A 83 31.03 12.09 11.20
CA LEU A 83 30.49 12.48 12.51
C LEU A 83 30.96 11.57 13.64
N VAL A 84 31.20 10.28 13.36
CA VAL A 84 31.59 9.30 14.37
C VAL A 84 32.81 8.53 13.88
N PRO A 85 33.96 8.61 14.54
CA PRO A 85 35.18 7.88 14.16
C PRO A 85 35.03 6.37 14.44
N GLY A 86 35.90 5.56 13.86
CA GLY A 86 35.98 4.13 14.16
C GLY A 86 35.06 3.21 13.34
N GLY A 87 34.75 3.58 12.09
CA GLY A 87 33.96 2.71 11.21
C GLY A 87 32.46 2.76 11.47
N HIS A 88 31.99 3.84 12.07
CA HIS A 88 30.56 4.09 12.29
C HIS A 88 29.97 5.05 11.24
N VAL A 89 28.67 4.86 10.93
CA VAL A 89 27.96 5.69 9.97
C VAL A 89 26.63 6.18 10.54
N THR A 90 26.43 7.49 10.45
CA THR A 90 25.15 8.11 10.74
C THR A 90 24.29 8.11 9.48
N MET A 91 23.09 7.53 9.55
CA MET A 91 22.18 7.39 8.43
C MET A 91 21.02 8.38 8.51
N ARG A 92 20.78 9.12 7.43
CA ARG A 92 19.58 9.96 7.29
C ARG A 92 18.72 9.41 6.16
N MET A 93 17.48 9.03 6.44
CA MET A 93 16.50 8.75 5.42
C MET A 93 15.76 10.04 5.06
N VAL A 94 15.84 10.44 3.80
CA VAL A 94 15.29 11.69 3.29
C VAL A 94 14.45 11.42 2.03
N PRO A 95 13.50 12.32 1.66
CA PRO A 95 12.81 12.20 0.39
C PRO A 95 13.80 12.29 -0.76
N ALA A 96 13.61 11.43 -1.77
CA ALA A 96 14.39 11.47 -3.00
C ALA A 96 14.10 12.77 -3.77
N PRO A 97 15.11 13.34 -4.47
CA PRO A 97 14.88 14.48 -5.35
C PRO A 97 13.75 14.18 -6.35
N GLY A 98 12.81 15.10 -6.48
CA GLY A 98 11.66 14.93 -7.39
C GLY A 98 10.50 14.10 -6.83
N MET A 99 10.50 13.73 -5.56
CA MET A 99 9.33 13.12 -4.92
C MET A 99 8.12 14.07 -5.02
N PRO A 100 7.00 13.67 -5.64
CA PRO A 100 5.83 14.54 -5.75
C PRO A 100 5.12 14.68 -4.41
N ALA A 101 4.62 15.89 -4.09
CA ALA A 101 3.89 16.15 -2.85
C ALA A 101 2.67 15.23 -2.65
N VAL A 102 2.06 14.75 -3.74
CA VAL A 102 0.94 13.81 -3.72
C VAL A 102 1.32 12.44 -3.13
N ALA A 103 2.60 12.08 -3.11
CA ALA A 103 3.06 10.81 -2.55
C ALA A 103 2.75 10.68 -1.05
N GLU A 104 2.83 11.77 -0.28
CA GLU A 104 2.53 11.79 1.15
C GLU A 104 1.05 12.05 1.48
N LYS A 105 0.24 12.35 0.45
CA LYS A 105 -1.17 12.67 0.64
C LYS A 105 -1.98 11.40 0.97
N PRO A 106 -2.84 11.43 2.00
CA PRO A 106 -3.75 10.34 2.27
C PRO A 106 -4.91 10.33 1.28
N PHE A 107 -5.24 9.16 0.76
CA PHE A 107 -6.37 8.90 -0.12
C PHE A 107 -7.41 8.03 0.56
N TYR A 108 -8.67 8.29 0.22
CA TYR A 108 -9.84 7.57 0.72
C TYR A 108 -10.49 6.77 -0.42
N VAL A 109 -10.99 5.60 -0.10
CA VAL A 109 -11.73 4.77 -1.06
C VAL A 109 -13.16 5.31 -1.17
N GLY A 110 -13.53 5.70 -2.38
CA GLY A 110 -14.84 6.25 -2.73
C GLY A 110 -15.83 5.21 -3.25
N LYS A 111 -16.36 5.45 -4.45
CA LYS A 111 -17.30 4.56 -5.10
C LYS A 111 -16.62 3.26 -5.50
N ARG A 112 -17.40 2.16 -5.52
CA ARG A 112 -16.95 0.85 -5.94
C ARG A 112 -17.85 0.36 -7.04
N ALA A 113 -17.25 -0.08 -8.14
CA ALA A 113 -17.94 -0.67 -9.27
C ALA A 113 -17.34 -2.06 -9.57
N PHE A 114 -18.20 -3.01 -9.88
CA PHE A 114 -17.84 -4.36 -10.24
C PHE A 114 -18.36 -4.66 -11.65
N TYR A 115 -17.46 -4.87 -12.59
CA TYR A 115 -17.75 -5.13 -13.99
C TYR A 115 -17.60 -6.62 -14.27
N LEU A 116 -18.71 -7.30 -14.51
CA LEU A 116 -18.74 -8.72 -14.84
C LEU A 116 -18.95 -8.89 -16.35
N TYR A 117 -17.90 -9.28 -17.04
CA TYR A 117 -17.92 -9.53 -18.48
C TYR A 117 -18.59 -10.87 -18.81
N GLY A 118 -19.23 -10.94 -19.98
CA GLY A 118 -19.82 -12.17 -20.51
C GLY A 118 -18.78 -13.25 -20.84
N LYS A 119 -19.26 -14.45 -21.22
CA LYS A 119 -18.39 -15.63 -21.44
C LYS A 119 -17.27 -15.42 -22.46
N GLN A 120 -17.48 -14.63 -23.49
CA GLN A 120 -16.51 -14.32 -24.57
C GLN A 120 -15.89 -12.93 -24.42
N GLY A 121 -15.89 -12.36 -23.22
CA GLY A 121 -15.40 -11.00 -22.99
C GLY A 121 -16.39 -9.91 -23.40
N GLN A 122 -17.67 -10.26 -23.61
CA GLN A 122 -18.72 -9.30 -23.95
C GLN A 122 -18.85 -8.25 -22.86
N ALA A 123 -18.89 -6.98 -23.26
CA ALA A 123 -19.04 -5.86 -22.33
C ALA A 123 -20.36 -5.94 -21.55
N PRO A 124 -20.40 -5.47 -20.31
CA PRO A 124 -21.63 -5.35 -19.56
C PRO A 124 -22.63 -4.45 -20.28
N ASN A 125 -23.90 -4.88 -20.37
CA ASN A 125 -25.01 -4.16 -21.00
C ASN A 125 -26.12 -3.77 -20.01
N ASP A 126 -26.02 -4.23 -18.76
CA ASP A 126 -26.98 -3.91 -17.71
C ASP A 126 -26.24 -3.65 -16.38
N SER A 127 -26.93 -3.06 -15.42
CA SER A 127 -26.36 -2.76 -14.12
C SER A 127 -27.39 -2.75 -13.00
N MET A 128 -26.92 -3.03 -11.77
CA MET A 128 -27.71 -2.92 -10.57
C MET A 128 -26.94 -2.30 -9.41
N ASP A 129 -27.64 -1.66 -8.50
CA ASP A 129 -27.07 -1.18 -7.25
C ASP A 129 -27.39 -2.14 -6.10
N TYR A 130 -26.37 -2.54 -5.37
CA TYR A 130 -26.51 -3.36 -4.18
C TYR A 130 -25.72 -2.77 -2.99
N LYS A 131 -26.39 -2.20 -2.04
CA LYS A 131 -25.78 -1.61 -0.81
C LYS A 131 -24.63 -0.63 -1.10
N GLY A 132 -24.77 0.21 -2.13
CA GLY A 132 -23.76 1.19 -2.53
C GLY A 132 -22.60 0.59 -3.35
N LEU A 133 -22.71 -0.65 -3.80
CA LEU A 133 -21.87 -1.26 -4.81
C LEU A 133 -22.62 -1.29 -6.13
N ARG A 134 -22.05 -0.66 -7.17
CA ARG A 134 -22.58 -0.74 -8.53
C ARG A 134 -22.05 -1.98 -9.21
N ILE A 135 -22.93 -2.87 -9.67
CA ILE A 135 -22.57 -4.11 -10.36
C ILE A 135 -23.05 -3.99 -11.81
N TYR A 136 -22.11 -4.03 -12.75
CA TYR A 136 -22.38 -4.08 -14.18
C TYR A 136 -22.23 -5.52 -14.65
N TYR A 137 -23.15 -6.02 -15.47
CA TYR A 137 -23.14 -7.41 -15.96
C TYR A 137 -23.67 -7.52 -17.39
N HIS A 138 -23.40 -8.65 -18.04
CA HIS A 138 -23.91 -8.94 -19.38
C HIS A 138 -25.10 -9.91 -19.29
N ASP A 139 -26.24 -9.52 -19.89
CA ASP A 139 -27.52 -10.20 -19.96
C ASP A 139 -28.10 -10.61 -18.60
N LYS A 140 -27.48 -11.54 -17.92
CA LYS A 140 -27.96 -12.06 -16.65
C LYS A 140 -26.83 -12.09 -15.62
N LEU A 141 -27.11 -11.56 -14.45
CA LEU A 141 -26.17 -11.63 -13.32
C LEU A 141 -26.06 -13.07 -12.82
N ARG A 142 -24.88 -13.68 -13.03
CA ARG A 142 -24.60 -15.09 -12.68
C ARG A 142 -24.06 -15.27 -11.28
N VAL A 143 -23.75 -14.18 -10.59
CA VAL A 143 -23.19 -14.17 -9.23
C VAL A 143 -24.17 -13.45 -8.31
N ARG A 144 -24.42 -13.99 -7.13
CA ARG A 144 -25.33 -13.35 -6.17
C ARG A 144 -24.72 -12.02 -5.69
N PRO A 145 -25.45 -10.87 -5.77
CA PRO A 145 -24.95 -9.57 -5.38
C PRO A 145 -24.40 -9.51 -3.96
N ASN A 146 -25.05 -10.23 -3.03
CA ASN A 146 -24.59 -10.32 -1.64
C ASN A 146 -23.21 -10.98 -1.51
N MET A 147 -22.88 -11.95 -2.36
CA MET A 147 -21.55 -12.59 -2.36
C MET A 147 -20.47 -11.59 -2.81
N VAL A 148 -20.70 -10.88 -3.93
CA VAL A 148 -19.79 -9.83 -4.42
C VAL A 148 -19.58 -8.77 -3.35
N TYR A 149 -20.66 -8.28 -2.76
CA TYR A 149 -20.58 -7.30 -1.67
C TYR A 149 -19.77 -7.80 -0.47
N ARG A 150 -19.93 -9.06 -0.06
CA ARG A 150 -19.19 -9.67 1.06
C ARG A 150 -17.71 -9.86 0.73
N TRP A 151 -17.35 -10.20 -0.50
CA TRP A 151 -15.96 -10.31 -0.92
C TRP A 151 -15.23 -8.98 -0.81
N LEU A 152 -15.88 -7.90 -1.24
CA LEU A 152 -15.29 -6.56 -1.24
C LEU A 152 -15.26 -5.90 0.14
N ASN A 153 -16.19 -6.23 1.02
CA ASN A 153 -16.37 -5.58 2.32
C ASN A 153 -16.00 -6.47 3.52
N TYR A 154 -15.27 -7.55 3.30
CA TYR A 154 -15.00 -8.55 4.34
C TYR A 154 -14.43 -7.97 5.65
N GLN A 155 -13.57 -6.99 5.59
CA GLN A 155 -12.95 -6.40 6.80
C GLN A 155 -13.91 -5.48 7.57
N ALA A 156 -14.78 -4.75 6.87
CA ALA A 156 -15.82 -3.96 7.53
C ALA A 156 -16.76 -4.84 8.36
N TYR A 157 -17.00 -6.07 7.91
CA TYR A 157 -17.84 -7.03 8.62
C TYR A 157 -17.14 -7.63 9.86
N ARG A 158 -15.84 -7.89 9.79
CA ARG A 158 -15.05 -8.43 10.93
C ARG A 158 -14.85 -7.39 12.03
N GLN A 159 -14.65 -6.11 11.67
CA GLN A 159 -14.49 -5.02 12.64
C GLN A 159 -15.79 -4.67 13.39
N LYS A 160 -16.97 -4.84 12.77
CA LYS A 160 -18.26 -4.68 13.47
C LYS A 160 -18.43 -5.67 14.64
N ARG A 161 -17.79 -6.82 14.59
CA ARG A 161 -17.86 -7.84 15.65
C ARG A 161 -16.93 -7.58 16.86
N GLN A 162 -15.92 -6.72 16.70
CA GLN A 162 -14.90 -6.44 17.73
C GLN A 162 -15.06 -5.10 18.45
N VAL A 163 -15.99 -4.23 18.03
CA VAL A 163 -16.10 -2.88 18.59
C VAL A 163 -17.55 -2.55 18.93
N GLN A 164 -17.94 -3.02 20.08
CA GLN A 164 -19.07 -2.51 20.85
C GLN A 164 -18.50 -1.66 22.00
N ASP A 165 -17.82 -0.54 21.70
CA ASP A 165 -17.40 0.44 22.68
C ASP A 165 -17.68 1.86 22.22
N SER A 166 -18.35 2.58 23.10
CA SER A 166 -19.26 3.70 22.96
C SER A 166 -18.65 5.10 22.88
N THR A 167 -17.40 5.30 22.44
CA THR A 167 -16.83 6.65 22.35
C THR A 167 -15.87 6.80 21.19
N GLY A 168 -16.32 7.39 20.09
CA GLY A 168 -15.43 7.76 19.00
C GLY A 168 -15.94 7.57 17.58
N ILE A 169 -17.22 7.75 17.34
CA ILE A 169 -17.90 7.46 16.06
C ILE A 169 -17.34 8.26 14.87
N SER A 170 -16.90 9.49 15.07
CA SER A 170 -16.45 10.37 13.97
C SER A 170 -15.04 10.01 13.47
N ARG A 171 -14.07 9.74 14.34
CA ARG A 171 -12.70 9.36 13.96
C ARG A 171 -12.63 7.97 13.31
N ARG A 172 -13.49 7.03 13.72
CA ARG A 172 -13.52 5.66 13.17
C ARG A 172 -14.09 5.59 11.76
N ARG A 173 -15.06 6.44 11.39
CA ARG A 173 -15.60 6.49 10.01
C ARG A 173 -14.57 6.97 8.99
N SER A 174 -13.72 7.94 9.33
CA SER A 174 -12.68 8.43 8.43
C SER A 174 -11.59 7.39 8.19
N MET A 175 -11.21 6.60 9.21
CA MET A 175 -10.23 5.53 9.07
C MET A 175 -10.76 4.29 8.32
N GLN A 176 -12.06 4.04 8.31
CA GLN A 176 -12.64 2.88 7.61
C GLN A 176 -12.53 2.98 6.08
N ASN A 177 -12.55 4.18 5.54
CA ASN A 177 -12.46 4.42 4.10
C ASN A 177 -11.05 4.80 3.63
N LEU A 178 -10.09 4.94 4.54
CA LEU A 178 -8.71 5.25 4.18
C LEU A 178 -8.15 4.11 3.31
N TYR A 179 -7.47 4.47 2.22
CA TYR A 179 -6.80 3.47 1.39
C TYR A 179 -5.81 2.66 2.22
N SER A 180 -5.67 1.40 1.90
CA SER A 180 -4.68 0.50 2.52
C SER A 180 -4.27 -0.58 1.53
N LEU A 181 -2.98 -0.68 1.26
CA LEU A 181 -2.40 -1.72 0.41
C LEU A 181 -2.75 -3.12 0.93
N TYR A 182 -2.67 -3.33 2.24
CA TYR A 182 -3.04 -4.60 2.85
C TYR A 182 -4.50 -4.99 2.54
N ARG A 183 -5.44 -4.03 2.60
CA ARG A 183 -6.85 -4.30 2.27
C ARG A 183 -7.02 -4.62 0.79
N GLN A 184 -6.34 -3.89 -0.08
CA GLN A 184 -6.35 -4.15 -1.52
C GLN A 184 -5.88 -5.57 -1.82
N THR A 185 -4.71 -5.96 -1.33
CA THR A 185 -4.14 -7.29 -1.53
C THR A 185 -5.07 -8.39 -1.00
N ARG A 186 -5.64 -8.19 0.19
CA ARG A 186 -6.58 -9.16 0.78
C ARG A 186 -7.87 -9.33 0.00
N VAL A 187 -8.41 -8.27 -0.57
CA VAL A 187 -9.59 -8.35 -1.43
C VAL A 187 -9.24 -9.09 -2.72
N GLN A 188 -8.11 -8.76 -3.33
CA GLN A 188 -7.64 -9.40 -4.56
C GLN A 188 -7.36 -10.90 -4.36
N GLU A 189 -6.63 -11.28 -3.32
CA GLU A 189 -6.38 -12.67 -2.95
C GLU A 189 -7.69 -13.44 -2.76
N ARG A 190 -8.65 -12.82 -2.08
CA ARG A 190 -9.94 -13.44 -1.83
C ARG A 190 -10.73 -13.68 -3.10
N LEU A 191 -10.80 -12.69 -3.99
CA LEU A 191 -11.49 -12.83 -5.27
C LEU A 191 -10.82 -13.89 -6.13
N ASN A 192 -9.48 -13.95 -6.15
CA ASN A 192 -8.74 -14.99 -6.86
C ASN A 192 -9.02 -16.40 -6.27
N ASN A 193 -9.08 -16.52 -4.95
CA ASN A 193 -9.30 -17.79 -4.26
C ASN A 193 -10.74 -18.33 -4.40
N VAL A 194 -11.67 -17.52 -4.89
CA VAL A 194 -13.03 -18.01 -5.20
C VAL A 194 -13.01 -19.01 -6.37
N GLY A 195 -12.04 -18.91 -7.27
CA GLY A 195 -11.82 -19.87 -8.35
C GLY A 195 -12.85 -19.87 -9.47
N ILE A 196 -13.75 -18.87 -9.51
CA ILE A 196 -14.79 -18.76 -10.57
C ILE A 196 -14.43 -17.72 -11.64
N PHE A 197 -13.38 -16.92 -11.40
CA PHE A 197 -12.95 -15.87 -12.30
C PHE A 197 -11.74 -16.33 -13.13
N ARG A 198 -11.87 -16.32 -14.45
CA ARG A 198 -10.76 -16.52 -15.39
C ARG A 198 -9.86 -15.29 -15.45
N TYR A 199 -10.46 -14.11 -15.29
CA TYR A 199 -9.78 -12.82 -15.31
C TYR A 199 -10.28 -11.98 -14.16
N LEU A 200 -9.37 -11.29 -13.48
CA LEU A 200 -9.68 -10.36 -12.41
C LEU A 200 -8.64 -9.26 -12.38
N GLU A 201 -9.08 -8.02 -12.53
CA GLU A 201 -8.26 -6.82 -12.38
C GLU A 201 -8.95 -5.83 -11.45
N MET A 202 -8.17 -5.21 -10.55
CA MET A 202 -8.64 -4.19 -9.64
C MET A 202 -7.88 -2.88 -9.89
N GLN A 203 -8.61 -1.87 -10.34
CA GLN A 203 -8.06 -0.54 -10.64
C GLN A 203 -8.55 0.48 -9.64
N TYR A 204 -7.64 1.33 -9.17
CA TYR A 204 -7.92 2.48 -8.34
C TYR A 204 -7.69 3.73 -9.17
N THR A 205 -8.73 4.50 -9.40
CA THR A 205 -8.68 5.73 -10.20
C THR A 205 -9.03 6.93 -9.35
N PRO A 206 -8.27 8.04 -9.41
CA PRO A 206 -8.67 9.28 -8.77
C PRO A 206 -10.05 9.69 -9.31
N ARG A 207 -10.94 10.10 -8.41
CA ARG A 207 -12.30 10.59 -8.80
C ARG A 207 -12.22 11.83 -9.67
N ASP A 208 -11.23 12.66 -9.42
CA ASP A 208 -10.97 13.90 -10.10
C ASP A 208 -9.47 14.05 -10.35
N THR A 209 -9.07 14.69 -11.42
CA THR A 209 -7.68 14.98 -11.78
C THR A 209 -7.11 16.21 -11.07
N THR A 210 -7.91 16.91 -10.26
CA THR A 210 -7.45 18.08 -9.51
C THR A 210 -6.51 17.67 -8.37
N PHE A 211 -5.55 18.53 -8.05
CA PHE A 211 -4.62 18.31 -6.94
C PHE A 211 -5.31 18.19 -5.57
N VAL A 212 -6.51 18.72 -5.45
CA VAL A 212 -7.32 18.66 -4.23
C VAL A 212 -7.95 17.29 -4.01
N CYS A 213 -8.15 16.50 -5.08
CA CYS A 213 -8.74 15.17 -5.00
C CYS A 213 -7.98 14.25 -4.03
N ASP A 214 -8.68 13.72 -3.06
CA ASP A 214 -8.19 12.75 -2.06
C ASP A 214 -8.95 11.42 -2.12
N THR A 215 -9.78 11.22 -3.14
CA THR A 215 -10.69 10.08 -3.24
C THR A 215 -10.34 9.22 -4.45
N LEU A 216 -10.19 7.91 -4.20
CA LEU A 216 -9.97 6.87 -5.20
C LEU A 216 -11.25 6.08 -5.40
N ASP A 217 -11.78 6.04 -6.60
CA ASP A 217 -12.84 5.12 -6.97
C ASP A 217 -12.23 3.78 -7.41
N VAL A 218 -12.91 2.69 -7.08
CA VAL A 218 -12.40 1.32 -7.29
C VAL A 218 -13.24 0.63 -8.34
N ASN A 219 -12.63 0.29 -9.47
CA ASN A 219 -13.22 -0.49 -10.54
C ASN A 219 -12.62 -1.89 -10.54
N ILE A 220 -13.47 -2.90 -10.49
CA ILE A 220 -13.07 -4.30 -10.49
C ILE A 220 -13.63 -4.94 -11.75
N HIS A 221 -12.75 -5.36 -12.61
CA HIS A 221 -13.09 -6.03 -13.87
C HIS A 221 -12.89 -7.53 -13.72
N ALA A 222 -13.92 -8.32 -13.96
CA ALA A 222 -13.89 -9.76 -13.79
C ALA A 222 -14.60 -10.47 -14.95
N ALA A 223 -14.08 -11.60 -15.38
CA ALA A 223 -14.75 -12.51 -16.32
C ALA A 223 -14.85 -13.89 -15.67
N LEU A 224 -16.02 -14.54 -15.81
CA LEU A 224 -16.25 -15.89 -15.30
C LEU A 224 -15.57 -16.93 -16.21
N ASP A 225 -15.12 -18.02 -15.60
CA ASP A 225 -14.42 -19.09 -16.32
C ASP A 225 -15.38 -19.91 -17.21
N LYS A 226 -16.63 -20.14 -16.78
CA LYS A 226 -17.71 -20.81 -17.57
C LYS A 226 -19.12 -20.38 -17.13
#